data_af30ca3413ff55dcb3e5445ef59db474
#
_entry.id   af30ca3413ff55dcb3e5445ef59db474
#
_cell.length_a   1.000
_cell.length_b   1.000
_cell.length_c   1.000
_cell.angle_alpha   90.00
_cell.angle_beta   90.00
_cell.angle_gamma   90.00
#
_symmetry.space_group_name_H-M   'P 1'
#
loop_
_entity.id
_entity.type
_entity.pdbx_description
1 polymer ?
#
loop_
_entity_poly.entity_id
_entity_poly.type
_entity_poly.pdbx_seq_one_letter_code
_entity_poly.pdbx_strand_id
1 'polypeptide(L)'
;MTGSSATILERFPLWRERPLLAFGSAIGICVLALLVRLLASTWIPVGYPYVSFFPAVILSAFLFGTGPGVAASVLCWIFAWYCFIPPLFAVKISAEVGVALAFYILVVTIDIMLIRWLQRVNHRLAAERERSRQFADRSELLFRELQHRVSNNLQVVSGILALQMRGVSDLQARNALDEASRRLGLIGRIQRQLYDPKGKQLALRAFLEHLAADIVDAGGKPGIGLTVEADEIALEPDAAVPVALIIAEAVANAIEHGFAGQDSGEIVIRAKRIPNGQVELLVIDDGAGLPADFDLSRANSLGLRLARMLARQLGGEFSLAGDGQTVARLTMVQALSQ
;
A
#
# COMPACT_ATOMS: atom_id res chain seq x y z
N MET A 1 -4.81 9.18 13.48
CA MET A 1 -5.36 8.47 14.66
C MET A 1 -6.35 7.42 14.17
N THR A 2 -5.89 6.26 13.78
CA THR A 2 -6.72 5.10 13.47
C THR A 2 -6.46 4.09 14.57
N GLY A 3 -7.37 4.06 15.55
CA GLY A 3 -7.35 3.07 16.61
C GLY A 3 -7.38 1.68 15.99
N SER A 4 -6.25 0.97 16.08
CA SER A 4 -6.16 -0.44 15.82
C SER A 4 -7.25 -1.13 16.65
N SER A 5 -8.28 -1.64 15.98
CA SER A 5 -9.24 -2.57 16.60
C SER A 5 -8.47 -3.86 16.89
N ALA A 6 -7.74 -3.85 18.03
CA ALA A 6 -7.18 -5.07 18.59
C ALA A 6 -8.33 -6.09 18.64
N THR A 7 -8.19 -7.19 17.94
CA THR A 7 -9.19 -8.24 17.96
C THR A 7 -9.42 -8.62 19.44
N ILE A 8 -10.68 -8.82 19.83
CA ILE A 8 -11.06 -9.15 21.21
C ILE A 8 -10.14 -10.27 21.77
N LEU A 9 -9.70 -11.19 20.94
CA LEU A 9 -8.78 -12.28 21.25
C LEU A 9 -7.36 -11.84 21.67
N GLU A 10 -6.89 -10.67 21.27
CA GLU A 10 -5.56 -10.15 21.64
C GLU A 10 -5.51 -9.66 23.11
N ARG A 11 -6.68 -9.46 23.73
CA ARG A 11 -6.80 -9.02 25.12
C ARG A 11 -6.64 -10.14 26.14
N PHE A 12 -6.65 -11.40 25.71
CA PHE A 12 -6.53 -12.54 26.62
C PHE A 12 -5.07 -13.01 26.76
N PRO A 13 -4.65 -13.45 27.98
CA PRO A 13 -5.44 -13.54 29.22
C PRO A 13 -5.64 -12.18 29.91
N LEU A 14 -6.85 -11.99 30.47
CA LEU A 14 -7.20 -10.81 31.27
C LEU A 14 -6.40 -10.82 32.59
N TRP A 15 -6.09 -9.60 33.10
CA TRP A 15 -5.42 -9.37 34.38
C TRP A 15 -4.06 -10.05 34.54
N ARG A 16 -3.29 -10.17 33.46
CA ARG A 16 -1.94 -10.74 33.50
C ARG A 16 -1.03 -10.09 34.53
N GLU A 17 -1.24 -8.80 34.80
CA GLU A 17 -0.47 -8.01 35.79
C GLU A 17 -1.10 -8.03 37.21
N ARG A 18 -2.29 -8.62 37.37
CA ARG A 18 -3.01 -8.68 38.64
C ARG A 18 -3.42 -10.12 38.98
N PRO A 19 -2.47 -10.94 39.39
CA PRO A 19 -2.70 -12.39 39.62
C PRO A 19 -3.79 -12.68 40.61
N LEU A 20 -3.90 -11.92 41.73
CA LEU A 20 -4.95 -12.11 42.72
C LEU A 20 -6.35 -11.97 42.13
N LEU A 21 -6.59 -11.03 41.27
CA LEU A 21 -7.88 -10.87 40.59
C LEU A 21 -8.14 -12.03 39.61
N ALA A 22 -7.13 -12.50 38.89
CA ALA A 22 -7.26 -13.63 37.98
C ALA A 22 -7.64 -14.91 38.72
N PHE A 23 -6.96 -15.24 39.81
CA PHE A 23 -7.29 -16.40 40.64
C PHE A 23 -8.66 -16.25 41.35
N GLY A 24 -8.96 -15.07 41.91
CA GLY A 24 -10.24 -14.79 42.53
C GLY A 24 -11.41 -14.96 41.57
N SER A 25 -11.27 -14.49 40.34
CA SER A 25 -12.32 -14.66 39.32
C SER A 25 -12.46 -16.10 38.84
N ALA A 26 -11.36 -16.84 38.72
CA ALA A 26 -11.42 -18.27 38.42
C ALA A 26 -12.16 -19.05 39.51
N ILE A 27 -11.89 -18.75 40.78
CA ILE A 27 -12.64 -19.32 41.92
C ILE A 27 -14.13 -18.96 41.83
N GLY A 28 -14.47 -17.71 41.51
CA GLY A 28 -15.85 -17.27 41.31
C GLY A 28 -16.57 -18.08 40.23
N ILE A 29 -15.90 -18.34 39.08
CA ILE A 29 -16.44 -19.19 38.01
C ILE A 29 -16.67 -20.64 38.50
N CYS A 30 -15.73 -21.18 39.27
CA CYS A 30 -15.89 -22.54 39.84
C CYS A 30 -17.06 -22.64 40.83
N VAL A 31 -17.24 -21.62 41.68
CA VAL A 31 -18.39 -21.55 42.62
C VAL A 31 -19.70 -21.41 41.84
N LEU A 32 -19.72 -20.58 40.79
CA LEU A 32 -20.90 -20.46 39.94
C LEU A 32 -21.23 -21.78 39.25
N ALA A 33 -20.24 -22.52 38.76
CA ALA A 33 -20.44 -23.85 38.17
C ALA A 33 -20.98 -24.85 39.18
N LEU A 34 -20.51 -24.80 40.43
CA LEU A 34 -21.04 -25.61 41.53
C LEU A 34 -22.52 -25.29 41.80
N LEU A 35 -22.88 -24.00 41.88
CA LEU A 35 -24.27 -23.58 42.10
C LEU A 35 -25.18 -24.02 40.95
N VAL A 36 -24.76 -23.81 39.73
CA VAL A 36 -25.49 -24.28 38.53
C VAL A 36 -25.67 -25.80 38.58
N ARG A 37 -24.63 -26.55 38.95
CA ARG A 37 -24.70 -28.00 39.05
C ARG A 37 -25.66 -28.46 40.16
N LEU A 38 -25.69 -27.79 41.30
CA LEU A 38 -26.64 -28.07 42.38
C LEU A 38 -28.08 -27.81 41.93
N LEU A 39 -28.35 -26.72 41.24
CA LEU A 39 -29.67 -26.42 40.70
C LEU A 39 -30.09 -27.44 39.62
N ALA A 40 -29.15 -27.91 38.80
CA ALA A 40 -29.38 -28.88 37.75
C ALA A 40 -29.34 -30.35 38.25
N SER A 41 -29.23 -30.58 39.51
CA SER A 41 -29.09 -31.94 40.09
C SER A 41 -30.25 -32.88 39.77
N THR A 42 -31.46 -32.33 39.56
CA THR A 42 -32.65 -33.09 39.14
C THR A 42 -32.63 -33.53 37.68
N TRP A 43 -31.84 -32.86 36.85
CA TRP A 43 -31.80 -33.06 35.40
C TRP A 43 -30.57 -33.84 34.94
N ILE A 44 -29.46 -33.76 35.67
CA ILE A 44 -28.21 -34.42 35.32
C ILE A 44 -28.01 -35.66 36.20
N PRO A 45 -27.95 -36.88 35.61
CA PRO A 45 -27.76 -38.09 36.34
C PRO A 45 -26.51 -38.13 37.22
N VAL A 46 -26.54 -38.89 38.30
CA VAL A 46 -25.44 -39.04 39.29
C VAL A 46 -24.15 -39.58 38.63
N GLY A 47 -24.29 -40.28 37.50
CA GLY A 47 -23.14 -40.87 36.77
C GLY A 47 -22.18 -39.88 36.05
N TYR A 48 -22.45 -38.55 36.05
CA TYR A 48 -21.63 -37.57 35.33
C TYR A 48 -21.12 -36.44 36.24
N PRO A 49 -20.29 -36.71 37.24
CA PRO A 49 -19.89 -35.74 38.25
C PRO A 49 -19.05 -34.56 37.67
N TYR A 50 -18.26 -34.78 36.62
CA TYR A 50 -17.31 -33.80 36.09
C TYR A 50 -17.86 -32.94 34.96
N VAL A 51 -18.93 -33.35 34.24
CA VAL A 51 -19.37 -32.75 32.98
C VAL A 51 -19.66 -31.26 33.09
N SER A 52 -20.31 -30.83 34.19
CA SER A 52 -20.66 -29.44 34.42
C SER A 52 -19.47 -28.53 34.77
N PHE A 53 -18.33 -29.11 35.13
CA PHE A 53 -17.13 -28.36 35.54
C PHE A 53 -16.14 -28.09 34.39
N PHE A 54 -16.17 -28.85 33.30
CA PHE A 54 -15.30 -28.58 32.13
C PHE A 54 -15.43 -27.15 31.61
N PRO A 55 -16.65 -26.59 31.40
CA PRO A 55 -16.76 -25.19 30.94
C PRO A 55 -16.13 -24.20 31.91
N ALA A 56 -16.19 -24.43 33.21
CA ALA A 56 -15.56 -23.53 34.20
C ALA A 56 -14.04 -23.54 34.11
N VAL A 57 -13.45 -24.74 33.92
CA VAL A 57 -12.00 -24.88 33.74
C VAL A 57 -11.55 -24.23 32.43
N ILE A 58 -12.25 -24.49 31.30
CA ILE A 58 -11.96 -23.92 29.99
C ILE A 58 -12.03 -22.40 30.03
N LEU A 59 -13.12 -21.83 30.59
CA LEU A 59 -13.29 -20.39 30.72
C LEU A 59 -12.20 -19.76 31.60
N SER A 60 -11.88 -20.38 32.74
CA SER A 60 -10.83 -19.90 33.63
C SER A 60 -9.45 -19.90 32.96
N ALA A 61 -9.12 -20.96 32.23
CA ALA A 61 -7.87 -21.06 31.49
C ALA A 61 -7.80 -20.08 30.32
N PHE A 62 -8.91 -19.90 29.61
CA PHE A 62 -8.98 -19.00 28.46
C PHE A 62 -8.93 -17.53 28.88
N LEU A 63 -9.75 -17.14 29.86
CA LEU A 63 -9.88 -15.75 30.29
C LEU A 63 -8.70 -15.27 31.12
N PHE A 64 -8.17 -16.09 32.00
CA PHE A 64 -7.18 -15.69 33.02
C PHE A 64 -5.81 -16.37 32.85
N GLY A 65 -5.70 -17.30 31.91
CA GLY A 65 -4.46 -17.99 31.60
C GLY A 65 -4.32 -19.35 32.32
N THR A 66 -3.20 -20.02 32.03
CA THR A 66 -2.95 -21.41 32.42
C THR A 66 -2.89 -21.62 33.95
N GLY A 67 -2.32 -20.67 34.71
CA GLY A 67 -2.22 -20.78 36.16
C GLY A 67 -3.58 -20.84 36.86
N PRO A 68 -4.46 -19.82 36.70
CA PRO A 68 -5.83 -19.83 37.17
C PRO A 68 -6.66 -21.02 36.64
N GLY A 69 -6.44 -21.46 35.39
CA GLY A 69 -7.07 -22.63 34.82
C GLY A 69 -6.71 -23.94 35.54
N VAL A 70 -5.45 -24.13 35.89
CA VAL A 70 -5.00 -25.28 36.71
C VAL A 70 -5.61 -25.23 38.12
N ALA A 71 -5.61 -24.05 38.75
CA ALA A 71 -6.24 -23.89 40.06
C ALA A 71 -7.75 -24.20 40.01
N ALA A 72 -8.44 -23.70 38.96
CA ALA A 72 -9.85 -24.01 38.70
C ALA A 72 -10.07 -25.52 38.52
N SER A 73 -9.20 -26.22 37.81
CA SER A 73 -9.32 -27.66 37.59
C SER A 73 -9.22 -28.45 38.90
N VAL A 74 -8.28 -28.09 39.76
CA VAL A 74 -8.15 -28.72 41.07
C VAL A 74 -9.38 -28.47 41.97
N LEU A 75 -9.86 -27.20 41.97
CA LEU A 75 -11.04 -26.84 42.75
C LEU A 75 -12.32 -27.55 42.25
N CYS A 76 -12.52 -27.59 40.95
CA CYS A 76 -13.64 -28.30 40.34
C CYS A 76 -13.57 -29.81 40.56
N TRP A 77 -12.38 -30.42 40.59
CA TRP A 77 -12.20 -31.79 40.97
C TRP A 77 -12.64 -32.05 42.42
N ILE A 78 -12.21 -31.21 43.37
CA ILE A 78 -12.61 -31.31 44.78
C ILE A 78 -14.14 -31.19 44.92
N PHE A 79 -14.77 -30.21 44.27
CA PHE A 79 -16.22 -30.04 44.29
C PHE A 79 -16.96 -31.25 43.72
N ALA A 80 -16.49 -31.79 42.57
CA ALA A 80 -17.10 -32.96 41.97
C ALA A 80 -16.99 -34.21 42.85
N TRP A 81 -15.82 -34.44 43.44
CA TRP A 81 -15.58 -35.59 44.31
C TRP A 81 -16.39 -35.51 45.57
N TYR A 82 -16.38 -34.40 46.28
CA TYR A 82 -17.00 -34.25 47.57
C TYR A 82 -18.55 -34.18 47.50
N CYS A 83 -19.08 -33.48 46.51
CA CYS A 83 -20.51 -33.18 46.45
C CYS A 83 -21.32 -34.15 45.58
N PHE A 84 -20.70 -34.87 44.61
CA PHE A 84 -21.46 -35.60 43.59
C PHE A 84 -21.06 -37.07 43.41
N ILE A 85 -20.00 -37.55 44.09
CA ILE A 85 -19.58 -38.97 44.02
C ILE A 85 -19.99 -39.67 45.32
N PRO A 86 -20.82 -40.73 45.26
CA PRO A 86 -21.24 -41.48 46.46
C PRO A 86 -20.07 -42.23 47.11
N PRO A 87 -20.03 -42.32 48.46
CA PRO A 87 -20.97 -41.70 49.40
C PRO A 87 -20.75 -40.21 49.53
N LEU A 88 -21.82 -39.40 49.39
CA LEU A 88 -21.78 -37.95 49.44
C LEU A 88 -21.13 -37.44 50.70
N PHE A 89 -20.37 -36.38 50.68
CA PHE A 89 -19.67 -35.75 51.80
C PHE A 89 -18.63 -36.64 52.48
N ALA A 90 -18.21 -37.74 51.83
CA ALA A 90 -17.18 -38.64 52.35
C ALA A 90 -16.13 -38.91 51.26
N VAL A 91 -14.87 -39.08 51.65
CA VAL A 91 -13.77 -39.41 50.75
C VAL A 91 -13.62 -40.93 50.71
N LYS A 92 -14.10 -41.56 49.66
CA LYS A 92 -13.90 -43.00 49.43
C LYS A 92 -13.18 -43.18 48.08
N ILE A 93 -12.11 -43.92 48.09
CA ILE A 93 -11.34 -44.28 46.88
C ILE A 93 -11.82 -45.65 46.42
N SER A 94 -12.41 -45.71 45.19
CA SER A 94 -12.75 -46.97 44.53
C SER A 94 -12.09 -46.96 43.14
N ALA A 95 -11.98 -48.13 42.52
CA ALA A 95 -11.42 -48.25 41.18
C ALA A 95 -12.20 -47.41 40.13
N GLU A 96 -13.53 -47.31 40.26
CA GLU A 96 -14.40 -46.54 39.40
C GLU A 96 -14.13 -45.04 39.53
N VAL A 97 -13.94 -44.54 40.77
CA VAL A 97 -13.55 -43.14 41.02
C VAL A 97 -12.18 -42.85 40.43
N GLY A 98 -11.24 -43.79 40.56
CA GLY A 98 -9.89 -43.66 39.96
C GLY A 98 -9.92 -43.54 38.44
N VAL A 99 -10.73 -44.37 37.76
CA VAL A 99 -10.89 -44.27 36.28
C VAL A 99 -11.53 -42.94 35.88
N ALA A 100 -12.60 -42.51 36.56
CA ALA A 100 -13.26 -41.23 36.28
C ALA A 100 -12.31 -40.03 36.50
N LEU A 101 -11.49 -40.06 37.55
CA LEU A 101 -10.46 -39.05 37.81
C LEU A 101 -9.40 -39.03 36.75
N ALA A 102 -8.88 -40.20 36.33
CA ALA A 102 -7.87 -40.29 35.28
C ALA A 102 -8.39 -39.69 33.97
N PHE A 103 -9.66 -39.98 33.63
CA PHE A 103 -10.28 -39.40 32.42
C PHE A 103 -10.47 -37.87 32.57
N TYR A 104 -10.88 -37.40 33.74
CA TYR A 104 -10.98 -35.96 34.02
C TYR A 104 -9.63 -35.25 33.83
N ILE A 105 -8.58 -35.80 34.44
CA ILE A 105 -7.22 -35.24 34.33
C ILE A 105 -6.77 -35.21 32.86
N LEU A 106 -7.03 -36.28 32.09
CA LEU A 106 -6.69 -36.34 30.69
C LEU A 106 -7.36 -35.22 29.90
N VAL A 107 -8.68 -35.07 30.03
CA VAL A 107 -9.45 -34.07 29.30
C VAL A 107 -9.00 -32.66 29.66
N VAL A 108 -8.91 -32.35 30.95
CA VAL A 108 -8.49 -31.02 31.44
C VAL A 108 -7.05 -30.68 30.98
N THR A 109 -6.17 -31.67 30.95
CA THR A 109 -4.79 -31.46 30.47
C THR A 109 -4.79 -31.11 29.02
N ILE A 110 -5.57 -31.82 28.18
CA ILE A 110 -5.71 -31.53 26.75
C ILE A 110 -6.29 -30.13 26.57
N ASP A 111 -7.35 -29.77 27.28
CA ASP A 111 -7.99 -28.45 27.17
C ASP A 111 -7.01 -27.31 27.52
N ILE A 112 -6.30 -27.43 28.63
CA ILE A 112 -5.32 -26.43 29.06
C ILE A 112 -4.15 -26.34 28.06
N MET A 113 -3.67 -27.48 27.53
CA MET A 113 -2.62 -27.48 26.51
C MET A 113 -3.08 -26.80 25.23
N LEU A 114 -4.30 -27.08 24.77
CA LEU A 114 -4.89 -26.49 23.57
C LEU A 114 -5.04 -24.97 23.72
N ILE A 115 -5.60 -24.51 24.85
CA ILE A 115 -5.75 -23.09 25.14
C ILE A 115 -4.39 -22.39 25.18
N ARG A 116 -3.42 -23.00 25.86
CA ARG A 116 -2.06 -22.47 25.94
C ARG A 116 -1.38 -22.39 24.56
N TRP A 117 -1.59 -23.39 23.70
CA TRP A 117 -1.10 -23.38 22.33
C TRP A 117 -1.76 -22.27 21.52
N LEU A 118 -3.09 -22.14 21.60
CA LEU A 118 -3.86 -21.08 20.92
C LEU A 118 -3.39 -19.68 21.32
N GLN A 119 -3.23 -19.44 22.63
CA GLN A 119 -2.72 -18.15 23.13
C GLN A 119 -1.32 -17.85 22.59
N ARG A 120 -0.42 -18.84 22.54
CA ARG A 120 0.93 -18.67 22.00
C ARG A 120 0.91 -18.33 20.50
N VAL A 121 0.06 -19.00 19.72
CA VAL A 121 -0.09 -18.73 18.28
C VAL A 121 -0.61 -17.33 18.06
N ASN A 122 -1.63 -16.90 18.79
CA ASN A 122 -2.18 -15.54 18.68
C ASN A 122 -1.13 -14.46 19.02
N HIS A 123 -0.36 -14.65 20.10
CA HIS A 123 0.72 -13.71 20.44
C HIS A 123 1.82 -13.64 19.38
N ARG A 124 2.20 -14.78 18.79
CA ARG A 124 3.17 -14.80 17.69
C ARG A 124 2.63 -14.07 16.47
N LEU A 125 1.39 -14.33 16.10
CA LEU A 125 0.76 -13.68 14.95
C LEU A 125 0.64 -12.16 15.13
N ALA A 126 0.29 -11.71 16.35
CA ALA A 126 0.25 -10.28 16.66
C ALA A 126 1.65 -9.63 16.56
N ALA A 127 2.68 -10.29 17.07
CA ALA A 127 4.06 -9.81 16.96
C ALA A 127 4.58 -9.77 15.51
N GLU A 128 4.25 -10.77 14.70
CA GLU A 128 4.57 -10.81 13.27
C GLU A 128 3.89 -9.67 12.50
N ARG A 129 2.61 -9.43 12.77
CA ARG A 129 1.86 -8.33 12.15
C ARG A 129 2.47 -6.98 12.49
N GLU A 130 2.85 -6.78 13.74
CA GLU A 130 3.48 -5.53 14.18
C GLU A 130 4.84 -5.32 13.53
N ARG A 131 5.68 -6.38 13.43
CA ARG A 131 6.95 -6.33 12.71
C ARG A 131 6.76 -6.00 11.22
N SER A 132 5.77 -6.63 10.58
CA SER A 132 5.45 -6.38 9.18
C SER A 132 5.02 -4.93 8.93
N ARG A 133 4.21 -4.36 9.84
CA ARG A 133 3.82 -2.94 9.79
C ARG A 133 5.03 -2.01 9.94
N GLN A 134 5.85 -2.24 10.95
CA GLN A 134 7.07 -1.43 11.17
C GLN A 134 8.04 -1.52 9.99
N PHE A 135 8.14 -2.68 9.36
CA PHE A 135 8.95 -2.84 8.15
C PHE A 135 8.37 -2.06 6.98
N ALA A 136 7.05 -2.11 6.76
CA ALA A 136 6.38 -1.35 5.72
C ALA A 136 6.55 0.17 5.93
N ASP A 137 6.32 0.67 7.16
CA ASP A 137 6.48 2.09 7.51
C ASP A 137 7.93 2.56 7.30
N ARG A 138 8.90 1.74 7.70
CA ARG A 138 10.31 2.04 7.51
C ARG A 138 10.72 2.04 6.04
N SER A 139 10.22 1.08 5.26
CA SER A 139 10.44 1.02 3.82
C SER A 139 9.88 2.26 3.11
N GLU A 140 8.70 2.71 3.51
CA GLU A 140 8.07 3.92 2.98
C GLU A 140 8.91 5.17 3.30
N LEU A 141 9.41 5.31 4.53
CA LEU A 141 10.27 6.43 4.91
C LEU A 141 11.58 6.45 4.11
N LEU A 142 12.24 5.29 3.95
CA LEU A 142 13.46 5.18 3.17
C LEU A 142 13.22 5.52 1.70
N PHE A 143 12.10 5.07 1.14
CA PHE A 143 11.74 5.39 -0.23
C PHE A 143 11.52 6.89 -0.44
N ARG A 144 10.85 7.58 0.49
CA ARG A 144 10.71 9.04 0.49
C ARG A 144 12.06 9.75 0.52
N GLU A 145 12.93 9.33 1.41
CA GLU A 145 14.27 9.91 1.53
C GLU A 145 15.08 9.74 0.24
N LEU A 146 15.01 8.56 -0.39
CA LEU A 146 15.67 8.31 -1.68
C LEU A 146 15.11 9.23 -2.78
N GLN A 147 13.80 9.38 -2.86
CA GLN A 147 13.16 10.27 -3.82
C GLN A 147 13.59 11.74 -3.64
N HIS A 148 13.60 12.21 -2.39
CA HIS A 148 14.09 13.55 -2.07
C HIS A 148 15.56 13.75 -2.48
N ARG A 149 16.40 12.76 -2.22
CA ARG A 149 17.82 12.81 -2.63
C ARG A 149 17.99 12.80 -4.14
N VAL A 150 17.23 11.97 -4.86
CA VAL A 150 17.25 11.95 -6.34
C VAL A 150 16.85 13.32 -6.88
N SER A 151 15.76 13.90 -6.41
CA SER A 151 15.32 15.23 -6.85
C SER A 151 16.35 16.33 -6.55
N ASN A 152 16.98 16.30 -5.36
CA ASN A 152 18.03 17.24 -4.99
C ASN A 152 19.28 17.08 -5.86
N ASN A 153 19.69 15.84 -6.15
CA ASN A 153 20.82 15.58 -7.05
C ASN A 153 20.58 16.09 -8.45
N LEU A 154 19.36 15.92 -8.98
CA LEU A 154 18.99 16.45 -10.30
C LEU A 154 19.04 17.99 -10.32
N GLN A 155 18.63 18.66 -9.25
CA GLN A 155 18.72 20.10 -9.12
C GLN A 155 20.19 20.58 -9.09
N VAL A 156 21.07 19.89 -8.35
CA VAL A 156 22.50 20.19 -8.31
C VAL A 156 23.12 20.04 -9.71
N VAL A 157 22.82 18.94 -10.41
CA VAL A 157 23.32 18.71 -11.78
C VAL A 157 22.83 19.80 -12.74
N SER A 158 21.52 20.18 -12.66
CA SER A 158 20.98 21.30 -13.45
C SER A 158 21.73 22.62 -13.16
N GLY A 159 22.02 22.90 -11.87
CA GLY A 159 22.78 24.08 -11.48
C GLY A 159 24.22 24.08 -12.01
N ILE A 160 24.88 22.92 -12.01
CA ILE A 160 26.22 22.77 -12.58
C ILE A 160 26.21 23.03 -14.10
N LEU A 161 25.21 22.47 -14.82
CA LEU A 161 25.07 22.71 -16.24
C LEU A 161 24.82 24.20 -16.55
N ALA A 162 23.97 24.85 -15.75
CA ALA A 162 23.72 26.31 -15.90
C ALA A 162 24.98 27.14 -15.64
N LEU A 163 25.86 26.73 -14.73
CA LEU A 163 27.16 27.38 -14.51
C LEU A 163 28.12 27.15 -15.69
N GLN A 164 28.18 25.92 -16.21
CA GLN A 164 29.02 25.58 -17.37
C GLN A 164 28.64 26.38 -18.63
N MET A 165 27.34 26.61 -18.86
CA MET A 165 26.85 27.41 -19.97
C MET A 165 27.44 28.84 -20.04
N ARG A 166 27.79 29.43 -18.87
CA ARG A 166 28.35 30.78 -18.79
C ARG A 166 29.77 30.87 -19.39
N GLY A 167 30.47 29.74 -19.39
CA GLY A 167 31.86 29.67 -19.94
C GLY A 167 31.93 29.20 -21.40
N VAL A 168 30.81 28.80 -22.01
CA VAL A 168 30.79 28.28 -23.37
C VAL A 168 30.49 29.40 -24.35
N SER A 169 31.43 29.66 -25.27
CA SER A 169 31.30 30.66 -26.32
C SER A 169 30.60 30.14 -27.58
N ASP A 170 30.65 28.82 -27.82
CA ASP A 170 29.95 28.20 -28.94
C ASP A 170 28.43 28.17 -28.69
N LEU A 171 27.67 28.80 -29.58
CA LEU A 171 26.22 28.94 -29.47
C LEU A 171 25.52 27.58 -29.53
N GLN A 172 25.98 26.64 -30.37
CA GLN A 172 25.39 25.32 -30.49
C GLN A 172 25.59 24.48 -29.21
N ALA A 173 26.80 24.50 -28.66
CA ALA A 173 27.08 23.81 -27.38
C ALA A 173 26.31 24.43 -26.22
N ARG A 174 26.17 25.75 -26.17
CA ARG A 174 25.39 26.46 -25.16
C ARG A 174 23.91 26.10 -25.21
N ASN A 175 23.30 26.07 -26.41
CA ASN A 175 21.90 25.65 -26.57
C ASN A 175 21.66 24.21 -26.15
N ALA A 176 22.59 23.29 -26.48
CA ALA A 176 22.50 21.90 -26.06
C ALA A 176 22.55 21.74 -24.52
N LEU A 177 23.40 22.53 -23.84
CA LEU A 177 23.48 22.51 -22.35
C LEU A 177 22.22 23.10 -21.70
N ASP A 178 21.66 24.16 -22.29
CA ASP A 178 20.42 24.79 -21.80
C ASP A 178 19.24 23.80 -21.92
N GLU A 179 19.12 23.13 -23.04
CA GLU A 179 18.11 22.11 -23.26
C GLU A 179 18.28 20.93 -22.29
N ALA A 180 19.51 20.44 -22.08
CA ALA A 180 19.76 19.39 -21.07
C ALA A 180 19.41 19.84 -19.67
N SER A 181 19.69 21.09 -19.27
CA SER A 181 19.34 21.65 -17.97
C SER A 181 17.84 21.75 -17.78
N ARG A 182 17.10 22.23 -18.78
CA ARG A 182 15.62 22.28 -18.76
C ARG A 182 15.01 20.91 -18.58
N ARG A 183 15.49 19.88 -19.31
CA ARG A 183 15.02 18.50 -19.20
C ARG A 183 15.26 17.91 -17.81
N LEU A 184 16.45 18.12 -17.22
CA LEU A 184 16.75 17.68 -15.86
C LEU A 184 15.86 18.35 -14.82
N GLY A 185 15.59 19.64 -14.99
CA GLY A 185 14.66 20.38 -14.14
C GLY A 185 13.24 19.81 -14.22
N LEU A 186 12.76 19.46 -15.41
CA LEU A 186 11.47 18.82 -15.61
C LEU A 186 11.41 17.44 -14.93
N ILE A 187 12.42 16.59 -15.15
CA ILE A 187 12.51 15.29 -14.48
C ILE A 187 12.44 15.44 -12.94
N GLY A 188 13.16 16.41 -12.38
CA GLY A 188 13.14 16.67 -10.95
C GLY A 188 11.77 17.12 -10.41
N ARG A 189 10.99 17.89 -11.20
CA ARG A 189 9.61 18.27 -10.86
C ARG A 189 8.66 17.07 -10.91
N ILE A 190 8.73 16.29 -11.98
CA ILE A 190 7.90 15.08 -12.16
C ILE A 190 8.15 14.07 -11.04
N GLN A 191 9.42 13.82 -10.71
CA GLN A 191 9.78 12.90 -9.62
C GLN A 191 9.17 13.32 -8.27
N ARG A 192 8.97 14.61 -8.03
CA ARG A 192 8.28 15.09 -6.82
C ARG A 192 6.77 14.87 -6.88
N GLN A 193 6.16 15.00 -8.06
CA GLN A 193 4.71 14.84 -8.25
C GLN A 193 4.27 13.36 -8.25
N LEU A 194 5.14 12.45 -8.68
CA LEU A 194 4.86 11.01 -8.72
C LEU A 194 4.65 10.37 -7.34
N TYR A 195 5.00 11.11 -6.27
CA TYR A 195 4.88 10.57 -4.93
C TYR A 195 3.49 10.83 -4.35
N ASP A 196 2.58 9.84 -4.46
CA ASP A 196 1.41 9.72 -3.58
C ASP A 196 1.72 8.67 -2.49
N PRO A 197 1.77 9.08 -1.19
CA PRO A 197 2.01 8.16 -0.07
C PRO A 197 0.97 7.03 0.04
N LYS A 198 -0.15 7.16 -0.66
CA LYS A 198 -1.27 6.21 -0.62
C LYS A 198 -1.25 5.18 -1.76
N GLY A 199 -0.23 5.19 -2.61
CA GLY A 199 -0.12 4.25 -3.73
C GLY A 199 -1.25 4.37 -4.75
N LYS A 200 -1.92 5.53 -4.83
CA LYS A 200 -2.94 5.75 -5.84
C LYS A 200 -2.26 5.83 -7.20
N GLN A 201 -2.80 5.11 -8.14
CA GLN A 201 -2.42 5.24 -9.55
C GLN A 201 -2.52 6.71 -9.96
N LEU A 202 -1.49 7.21 -10.65
CA LEU A 202 -1.48 8.57 -11.13
C LEU A 202 -2.54 8.74 -12.22
N ALA A 203 -3.54 9.59 -12.01
CA ALA A 203 -4.52 9.90 -13.04
C ALA A 203 -3.84 10.68 -14.16
N LEU A 204 -3.82 10.12 -15.38
CA LEU A 204 -3.15 10.71 -16.54
C LEU A 204 -3.65 12.13 -16.81
N ARG A 205 -4.95 12.39 -16.68
CA ARG A 205 -5.53 13.74 -16.85
C ARG A 205 -4.86 14.76 -15.93
N ALA A 206 -4.89 14.50 -14.59
CA ALA A 206 -4.31 15.41 -13.62
C ALA A 206 -2.80 15.60 -13.83
N PHE A 207 -2.10 14.55 -14.22
CA PHE A 207 -0.68 14.62 -14.55
C PHE A 207 -0.41 15.53 -15.74
N LEU A 208 -1.18 15.40 -16.83
CA LEU A 208 -1.04 16.23 -18.02
C LEU A 208 -1.42 17.70 -17.76
N GLU A 209 -2.45 17.97 -16.95
CA GLU A 209 -2.84 19.32 -16.56
C GLU A 209 -1.72 20.03 -15.77
N HIS A 210 -1.10 19.34 -14.80
CA HIS A 210 0.04 19.90 -14.07
C HIS A 210 1.27 20.11 -14.97
N LEU A 211 1.56 19.14 -15.84
CA LEU A 211 2.64 19.26 -16.79
C LEU A 211 2.44 20.43 -17.74
N ALA A 212 1.23 20.62 -18.24
CA ALA A 212 0.85 21.73 -19.09
C ALA A 212 1.07 23.08 -18.40
N ALA A 213 0.63 23.21 -17.15
CA ALA A 213 0.87 24.41 -16.35
C ALA A 213 2.37 24.69 -16.17
N ASP A 214 3.16 23.66 -15.82
CA ASP A 214 4.62 23.78 -15.67
C ASP A 214 5.34 24.24 -16.95
N ILE A 215 4.87 23.80 -18.12
CA ILE A 215 5.44 24.20 -19.42
C ILE A 215 5.11 25.66 -19.74
N VAL A 216 3.86 26.08 -19.50
CA VAL A 216 3.43 27.47 -19.72
C VAL A 216 4.20 28.42 -18.79
N ASP A 217 4.36 28.07 -17.51
CA ASP A 217 5.10 28.88 -16.53
C ASP A 217 6.60 28.97 -16.87
N ALA A 218 7.17 27.93 -17.49
CA ALA A 218 8.60 27.87 -17.84
C ALA A 218 9.00 28.70 -19.05
N GLY A 219 8.09 29.33 -19.78
CA GLY A 219 8.40 30.17 -20.93
C GLY A 219 7.44 30.04 -22.08
N GLY A 220 6.18 29.71 -21.85
CA GLY A 220 5.11 29.80 -22.85
C GLY A 220 4.97 31.24 -23.37
N LYS A 221 4.64 31.36 -24.63
CA LYS A 221 4.26 32.67 -25.21
C LYS A 221 2.88 33.06 -24.64
N PRO A 222 2.67 34.28 -24.13
CA PRO A 222 1.43 34.68 -23.47
C PRO A 222 0.15 34.57 -24.32
N GLY A 223 0.28 34.53 -25.64
CA GLY A 223 -0.86 34.42 -26.55
C GLY A 223 -1.17 33.00 -27.01
N ILE A 224 -0.42 31.98 -26.56
CA ILE A 224 -0.63 30.58 -26.93
C ILE A 224 -1.35 29.88 -25.79
N GLY A 225 -2.60 29.45 -26.06
CA GLY A 225 -3.38 28.62 -25.16
C GLY A 225 -2.90 27.17 -25.11
N LEU A 226 -2.99 26.51 -23.95
CA LEU A 226 -2.71 25.10 -23.82
C LEU A 226 -3.86 24.40 -23.10
N THR A 227 -4.52 23.45 -23.79
CA THR A 227 -5.72 22.74 -23.32
C THR A 227 -5.44 21.24 -23.19
N VAL A 228 -6.00 20.59 -22.16
CA VAL A 228 -5.86 19.16 -21.92
C VAL A 228 -7.21 18.46 -21.99
N GLU A 229 -7.33 17.49 -22.89
CA GLU A 229 -8.48 16.60 -23.05
C GLU A 229 -8.03 15.16 -22.81
N ALA A 230 -8.41 14.53 -21.70
CA ALA A 230 -7.96 13.19 -21.41
C ALA A 230 -9.08 12.30 -20.85
N ASP A 231 -9.09 11.03 -21.25
CA ASP A 231 -9.89 9.99 -20.63
C ASP A 231 -9.43 9.70 -19.21
N GLU A 232 -10.26 8.97 -18.46
CA GLU A 232 -9.86 8.43 -17.15
C GLU A 232 -8.91 7.23 -17.36
N ILE A 233 -7.61 7.53 -17.43
CA ILE A 233 -6.54 6.57 -17.65
C ILE A 233 -5.61 6.63 -16.45
N ALA A 234 -5.29 5.48 -15.88
CA ALA A 234 -4.25 5.36 -14.88
C ALA A 234 -2.87 5.30 -15.58
N LEU A 235 -1.93 6.11 -15.14
CA LEU A 235 -0.55 6.11 -15.61
C LEU A 235 0.33 5.36 -14.62
N GLU A 236 1.13 4.42 -15.13
CA GLU A 236 2.14 3.76 -14.33
C GLU A 236 3.25 4.75 -13.93
N PRO A 237 3.77 4.71 -12.70
CA PRO A 237 4.82 5.64 -12.26
C PRO A 237 6.05 5.64 -13.15
N ASP A 238 6.46 4.48 -13.65
CA ASP A 238 7.63 4.31 -14.52
C ASP A 238 7.42 4.93 -15.92
N ALA A 239 6.18 5.08 -16.36
CA ALA A 239 5.84 5.72 -17.64
C ALA A 239 5.76 7.24 -17.54
N ALA A 240 5.62 7.81 -16.35
CA ALA A 240 5.35 9.23 -16.17
C ALA A 240 6.49 10.12 -16.68
N VAL A 241 7.75 9.81 -16.36
CA VAL A 241 8.91 10.59 -16.82
C VAL A 241 9.08 10.50 -18.33
N PRO A 242 9.06 9.32 -18.97
CA PRO A 242 9.07 9.23 -20.44
C PRO A 242 7.94 10.01 -21.12
N VAL A 243 6.70 9.85 -20.66
CA VAL A 243 5.53 10.56 -21.20
C VAL A 243 5.72 12.07 -21.09
N ALA A 244 6.10 12.57 -19.92
CA ALA A 244 6.29 13.99 -19.71
C ALA A 244 7.36 14.60 -20.61
N LEU A 245 8.49 13.90 -20.80
CA LEU A 245 9.55 14.38 -21.68
C LEU A 245 9.10 14.40 -23.13
N ILE A 246 8.35 13.40 -23.60
CA ILE A 246 7.81 13.38 -24.97
C ILE A 246 6.82 14.53 -25.18
N ILE A 247 5.89 14.74 -24.23
CA ILE A 247 4.90 15.83 -24.32
C ILE A 247 5.58 17.20 -24.26
N ALA A 248 6.53 17.38 -23.33
CA ALA A 248 7.27 18.64 -23.23
C ALA A 248 8.04 18.97 -24.50
N GLU A 249 8.65 17.97 -25.13
CA GLU A 249 9.33 18.12 -26.39
C GLU A 249 8.38 18.49 -27.54
N ALA A 250 7.21 17.81 -27.60
CA ALA A 250 6.20 18.12 -28.62
C ALA A 250 5.64 19.53 -28.46
N VAL A 251 5.36 19.97 -27.21
CA VAL A 251 4.91 21.33 -26.92
C VAL A 251 6.00 22.37 -27.21
N ALA A 252 7.27 22.10 -26.86
CA ALA A 252 8.39 23.00 -27.19
C ALA A 252 8.54 23.16 -28.69
N ASN A 253 8.46 22.07 -29.46
CA ASN A 253 8.51 22.13 -30.94
C ASN A 253 7.32 22.94 -31.52
N ALA A 254 6.12 22.79 -30.98
CA ALA A 254 4.96 23.60 -31.38
C ALA A 254 5.22 25.10 -31.15
N ILE A 255 5.73 25.48 -29.97
CA ILE A 255 6.01 26.87 -29.60
C ILE A 255 7.14 27.45 -30.47
N GLU A 256 8.24 26.71 -30.70
CA GLU A 256 9.44 27.18 -31.40
C GLU A 256 9.28 27.18 -32.92
N HIS A 257 8.59 26.16 -33.47
CA HIS A 257 8.47 25.95 -34.90
C HIS A 257 7.05 26.19 -35.43
N GLY A 258 6.04 25.64 -34.77
CA GLY A 258 4.63 25.81 -35.19
C GLY A 258 4.18 27.26 -35.12
N PHE A 259 4.53 27.97 -34.04
CA PHE A 259 4.18 29.37 -33.85
C PHE A 259 5.36 30.33 -34.11
N ALA A 260 6.29 29.94 -34.96
CA ALA A 260 7.36 30.85 -35.38
C ALA A 260 6.76 32.06 -36.12
N GLY A 261 6.89 33.26 -35.55
CA GLY A 261 6.30 34.49 -36.13
C GLY A 261 4.79 34.70 -35.86
N GLN A 262 4.16 33.87 -35.05
CA GLN A 262 2.78 34.02 -34.55
C GLN A 262 2.78 34.36 -33.07
N ASP A 263 1.89 35.28 -32.66
CA ASP A 263 1.76 35.73 -31.27
C ASP A 263 0.55 35.08 -30.56
N SER A 264 -0.27 34.31 -31.28
CA SER A 264 -1.45 33.64 -30.76
C SER A 264 -1.68 32.30 -31.44
N GLY A 265 -2.28 31.35 -30.71
CA GLY A 265 -2.63 30.02 -31.19
C GLY A 265 -3.05 29.11 -30.04
N GLU A 266 -3.34 27.86 -30.37
CA GLU A 266 -3.77 26.85 -29.39
C GLU A 266 -2.98 25.55 -29.56
N ILE A 267 -2.58 24.99 -28.42
CA ILE A 267 -2.03 23.64 -28.30
C ILE A 267 -3.00 22.79 -27.52
N VAL A 268 -3.43 21.66 -28.10
CA VAL A 268 -4.32 20.71 -27.43
C VAL A 268 -3.55 19.41 -27.16
N ILE A 269 -3.49 19.03 -25.87
CA ILE A 269 -2.98 17.73 -25.46
C ILE A 269 -4.17 16.80 -25.29
N ARG A 270 -4.29 15.76 -26.12
CA ARG A 270 -5.38 14.80 -26.06
C ARG A 270 -4.88 13.41 -25.71
N ALA A 271 -5.51 12.75 -24.74
CA ALA A 271 -5.20 11.38 -24.33
C ALA A 271 -6.44 10.50 -24.38
N LYS A 272 -6.38 9.39 -25.10
CA LYS A 272 -7.52 8.45 -25.23
C LYS A 272 -7.05 7.01 -25.27
N ARG A 273 -7.94 6.08 -24.86
CA ARG A 273 -7.75 4.65 -25.09
C ARG A 273 -8.12 4.30 -26.53
N ILE A 274 -7.30 3.45 -27.14
CA ILE A 274 -7.58 2.88 -28.45
C ILE A 274 -7.91 1.39 -28.35
N PRO A 275 -8.60 0.79 -29.36
CA PRO A 275 -9.19 -0.54 -29.26
C PRO A 275 -8.24 -1.68 -28.87
N ASN A 276 -6.95 -1.55 -29.10
CA ASN A 276 -5.95 -2.57 -28.79
C ASN A 276 -5.47 -2.57 -27.32
N GLY A 277 -6.13 -1.84 -26.41
CA GLY A 277 -5.69 -1.67 -25.02
C GLY A 277 -4.47 -0.74 -24.88
N GLN A 278 -4.09 -0.05 -25.93
CA GLN A 278 -3.06 0.97 -25.93
C GLN A 278 -3.64 2.34 -25.58
N VAL A 279 -2.77 3.24 -25.15
CA VAL A 279 -3.08 4.65 -24.94
C VAL A 279 -2.46 5.45 -26.07
N GLU A 280 -3.25 6.34 -26.68
CA GLU A 280 -2.80 7.32 -27.65
C GLU A 280 -2.79 8.71 -26.99
N LEU A 281 -1.64 9.36 -27.05
CA LEU A 281 -1.48 10.77 -26.67
C LEU A 281 -1.16 11.58 -27.92
N LEU A 282 -1.87 12.68 -28.10
CA LEU A 282 -1.71 13.61 -29.20
C LEU A 282 -1.37 14.99 -28.63
N VAL A 283 -0.37 15.65 -29.20
CA VAL A 283 -0.15 17.09 -29.04
C VAL A 283 -0.43 17.70 -30.39
N ILE A 284 -1.43 18.56 -30.48
CA ILE A 284 -1.97 19.16 -31.67
C ILE A 284 -1.75 20.67 -31.57
N ASP A 285 -1.10 21.28 -32.53
CA ASP A 285 -0.98 22.73 -32.64
C ASP A 285 -1.63 23.25 -33.94
N ASP A 286 -2.23 24.42 -33.88
CA ASP A 286 -2.84 25.14 -35.00
C ASP A 286 -1.86 26.13 -35.66
N GLY A 287 -0.56 25.87 -35.52
CA GLY A 287 0.51 26.68 -36.07
C GLY A 287 0.72 26.53 -37.60
N ALA A 288 1.91 26.79 -38.04
CA ALA A 288 2.25 26.76 -39.49
C ALA A 288 2.25 25.37 -40.13
N GLY A 289 2.09 24.29 -39.34
CA GLY A 289 2.19 22.91 -39.82
C GLY A 289 3.61 22.45 -40.11
N LEU A 290 3.75 21.23 -40.63
CA LEU A 290 5.05 20.68 -41.02
C LEU A 290 5.40 21.06 -42.48
N PRO A 291 6.68 21.28 -42.79
CA PRO A 291 7.14 21.42 -44.19
C PRO A 291 6.74 20.20 -45.04
N ALA A 292 6.40 20.41 -46.29
CA ALA A 292 5.93 19.35 -47.19
C ALA A 292 6.95 18.22 -47.40
N ASP A 293 8.24 18.49 -47.20
CA ASP A 293 9.35 17.57 -47.33
C ASP A 293 9.87 17.07 -45.99
N PHE A 294 9.10 17.30 -44.88
CA PHE A 294 9.52 16.88 -43.56
C PHE A 294 9.50 15.36 -43.41
N ASP A 295 10.65 14.81 -43.07
CA ASP A 295 10.82 13.38 -42.76
C ASP A 295 11.38 13.21 -41.35
N LEU A 296 10.56 12.65 -40.43
CA LEU A 296 10.95 12.40 -39.07
C LEU A 296 12.16 11.45 -38.96
N SER A 297 12.36 10.56 -39.95
CA SER A 297 13.50 9.62 -39.94
C SER A 297 14.84 10.32 -40.17
N ARG A 298 14.82 11.43 -40.86
CA ARG A 298 15.98 12.28 -41.19
C ARG A 298 16.16 13.46 -40.23
N ALA A 299 15.17 13.70 -39.36
CA ALA A 299 15.25 14.76 -38.36
C ALA A 299 16.35 14.47 -37.33
N ASN A 300 17.35 15.35 -37.27
CA ASN A 300 18.53 15.20 -36.41
C ASN A 300 18.41 15.94 -35.08
N SER A 301 17.27 16.58 -34.77
CA SER A 301 17.11 17.25 -33.47
C SER A 301 17.24 16.26 -32.33
N LEU A 302 17.93 16.65 -31.26
CA LEU A 302 18.15 15.81 -30.09
C LEU A 302 16.81 15.41 -29.46
N GLY A 303 15.85 16.33 -29.43
CA GLY A 303 14.54 16.13 -28.85
C GLY A 303 13.69 15.08 -29.54
N LEU A 304 13.58 15.14 -30.86
CA LEU A 304 12.83 14.13 -31.62
C LEU A 304 13.46 12.73 -31.52
N ARG A 305 14.80 12.68 -31.48
CA ARG A 305 15.52 11.42 -31.25
C ARG A 305 15.20 10.85 -29.87
N LEU A 306 15.18 11.69 -28.83
CA LEU A 306 14.83 11.32 -27.48
C LEU A 306 13.37 10.86 -27.39
N ALA A 307 12.43 11.61 -27.99
CA ALA A 307 11.01 11.24 -28.00
C ALA A 307 10.79 9.85 -28.63
N ARG A 308 11.43 9.55 -29.74
CA ARG A 308 11.39 8.22 -30.39
C ARG A 308 11.98 7.12 -29.52
N MET A 309 13.10 7.39 -28.86
CA MET A 309 13.74 6.42 -27.95
C MET A 309 12.84 6.11 -26.74
N LEU A 310 12.27 7.14 -26.11
CA LEU A 310 11.37 7.00 -24.97
C LEU A 310 10.05 6.31 -25.35
N ALA A 311 9.50 6.60 -26.54
CA ALA A 311 8.30 5.91 -27.03
C ALA A 311 8.53 4.39 -27.17
N ARG A 312 9.71 3.98 -27.67
CA ARG A 312 10.09 2.56 -27.73
C ARG A 312 10.23 1.93 -26.34
N GLN A 313 10.76 2.68 -25.38
CA GLN A 313 10.83 2.23 -23.97
C GLN A 313 9.43 1.97 -23.38
N LEU A 314 8.41 2.76 -23.81
CA LEU A 314 7.01 2.58 -23.45
C LEU A 314 6.30 1.48 -24.25
N GLY A 315 7.02 0.70 -25.06
CA GLY A 315 6.45 -0.33 -25.93
C GLY A 315 5.59 0.23 -27.05
N GLY A 316 5.82 1.49 -27.46
CA GLY A 316 5.01 2.22 -28.41
C GLY A 316 5.81 2.91 -29.50
N GLU A 317 5.20 3.86 -30.16
CA GLU A 317 5.78 4.61 -31.27
C GLU A 317 5.47 6.11 -31.16
N PHE A 318 6.44 6.95 -31.60
CA PHE A 318 6.26 8.37 -31.74
C PHE A 318 6.31 8.76 -33.23
N SER A 319 5.30 9.52 -33.66
CA SER A 319 5.19 10.01 -35.01
C SER A 319 4.78 11.50 -35.06
N LEU A 320 5.12 12.17 -36.14
CA LEU A 320 4.67 13.51 -36.46
C LEU A 320 3.94 13.47 -37.81
N ALA A 321 2.79 14.10 -37.85
CA ALA A 321 1.99 14.28 -39.07
C ALA A 321 1.50 15.72 -39.13
N GLY A 322 1.33 16.24 -40.34
CA GLY A 322 0.85 17.59 -40.52
C GLY A 322 0.10 17.73 -41.85
N ASP A 323 -1.07 18.39 -41.81
CA ASP A 323 -1.83 18.85 -42.94
C ASP A 323 -2.57 20.12 -42.50
N GLY A 324 -1.88 21.28 -42.60
CA GLY A 324 -2.39 22.54 -42.08
C GLY A 324 -2.31 22.74 -40.56
N GLN A 325 -2.02 21.69 -39.82
CA GLN A 325 -1.74 21.68 -38.36
C GLN A 325 -0.69 20.62 -38.08
N THR A 326 0.05 20.72 -36.94
CA THR A 326 0.98 19.65 -36.56
C THR A 326 0.35 18.75 -35.52
N VAL A 327 0.50 17.44 -35.72
CA VAL A 327 0.06 16.41 -34.75
C VAL A 327 1.24 15.55 -34.38
N ALA A 328 1.72 15.71 -33.14
CA ALA A 328 2.65 14.78 -32.52
C ALA A 328 1.86 13.68 -31.81
N ARG A 329 2.10 12.43 -32.22
CA ARG A 329 1.38 11.26 -31.72
C ARG A 329 2.33 10.32 -31.00
N LEU A 330 1.99 9.97 -29.78
CA LEU A 330 2.58 8.88 -29.01
C LEU A 330 1.56 7.78 -28.84
N THR A 331 1.87 6.57 -29.27
CA THR A 331 1.16 5.37 -28.83
C THR A 331 1.98 4.65 -27.77
N MET A 332 1.35 4.09 -26.77
CA MET A 332 2.04 3.30 -25.74
C MET A 332 1.19 2.14 -25.25
N VAL A 333 1.83 1.06 -24.85
CA VAL A 333 1.15 -0.07 -24.21
C VAL A 333 0.82 0.34 -22.78
N GLN A 334 -0.46 0.25 -22.40
CA GLN A 334 -0.83 0.36 -20.99
C GLN A 334 -0.48 -0.98 -20.34
N ALA A 335 0.51 -1.01 -19.45
CA ALA A 335 0.71 -2.16 -18.59
C ALA A 335 -0.57 -2.32 -17.74
N LEU A 336 -1.32 -3.40 -17.96
CA LEU A 336 -2.45 -3.74 -17.12
C LEU A 336 -1.89 -4.08 -15.75
N SER A 337 -2.09 -3.22 -14.76
CA SER A 337 -1.86 -3.58 -13.36
C SER A 337 -2.76 -4.78 -13.03
N GLN A 338 -2.16 -5.92 -12.77
CA GLN A 338 -2.81 -7.11 -12.23
C GLN A 338 -3.22 -6.91 -10.79
#